data_5bcb33b63144123f1ff3a9ce0654ee09
#
_entry.id   5bcb33b63144123f1ff3a9ce0654ee09
#
_cell.length_a   1.000
_cell.length_b   1.000
_cell.length_c   1.000
_cell.angle_alpha   90.00
_cell.angle_beta   90.00
_cell.angle_gamma   90.00
#
_symmetry.space_group_name_H-M   'P 1'
#
loop_
_entity.id
_entity.type
_entity.pdbx_description
1 polymer ?
#
loop_
_entity_poly.entity_id
_entity_poly.type
_entity_poly.pdbx_seq_one_letter_code
_entity_poly.pdbx_strand_id
1 'polypeptide(L)'
;KVCPKCGQYPCVCIPEPCPVCGNLPCTCVKPPKDFIEIELSLERKAKVKKDFRWEERFMYDGKLISLEEFVKILFGKLPAFFKDNEDLHIQWQNPETREALLNQLEREGFPIEKIRMVQSLLSMDKCDLLDVLEYLAYNTTPIERAQRVALVKADILAALNFKQTEFVDFVLEQYIQQGYAELSLGNLPELIKLKYGTINDAKLELGSLGEINKVFVDFQKELYAA
;
A
#
# COMPACT_ATOMS: atom_id res chain seq x y z
N LYS A 1 39.12 -17.18 -13.45
CA LYS A 1 38.90 -15.91 -12.73
C LYS A 1 39.77 -15.90 -11.48
N VAL A 2 40.36 -14.75 -11.18
CA VAL A 2 41.23 -14.57 -9.98
C VAL A 2 40.32 -14.53 -8.75
N CYS A 3 40.75 -15.16 -7.65
CA CYS A 3 39.99 -15.19 -6.41
C CYS A 3 39.85 -13.77 -5.81
N PRO A 4 38.64 -13.29 -5.49
CA PRO A 4 38.45 -11.96 -4.92
C PRO A 4 39.00 -11.80 -3.49
N LYS A 5 39.26 -12.92 -2.77
CA LYS A 5 39.82 -12.89 -1.40
C LYS A 5 41.36 -12.86 -1.38
N CYS A 6 42.05 -13.66 -2.20
CA CYS A 6 43.51 -13.77 -2.18
C CYS A 6 44.18 -13.22 -3.44
N GLY A 7 43.47 -12.85 -4.48
CA GLY A 7 44.02 -12.33 -5.73
C GLY A 7 44.76 -13.39 -6.57
N GLN A 8 44.69 -14.68 -6.25
CA GLN A 8 45.46 -15.75 -6.93
C GLN A 8 44.57 -16.69 -7.76
N TYR A 9 45.16 -17.29 -8.79
CA TYR A 9 44.58 -18.37 -9.55
C TYR A 9 45.66 -19.46 -9.79
N PRO A 10 45.43 -20.73 -9.38
CA PRO A 10 44.29 -21.22 -8.60
C PRO A 10 44.23 -20.60 -7.19
N CYS A 11 43.03 -20.49 -6.63
CA CYS A 11 42.81 -19.93 -5.30
C CYS A 11 43.43 -20.82 -4.21
N VAL A 12 44.22 -20.22 -3.34
CA VAL A 12 44.89 -20.92 -2.20
C VAL A 12 44.17 -20.68 -0.85
N CYS A 13 43.03 -19.95 -0.86
CA CYS A 13 42.25 -19.77 0.36
C CYS A 13 41.74 -21.10 0.89
N ILE A 14 41.93 -21.33 2.19
CA ILE A 14 41.25 -22.42 2.87
C ILE A 14 39.78 -22.07 2.92
N PRO A 15 38.90 -22.89 2.34
CA PRO A 15 37.46 -22.63 2.44
C PRO A 15 37.06 -22.72 3.92
N GLU A 16 36.30 -21.69 4.38
CA GLU A 16 35.77 -21.73 5.75
C GLU A 16 34.53 -22.64 5.80
N PRO A 17 34.34 -23.40 6.88
CA PRO A 17 33.12 -24.18 7.08
C PRO A 17 31.89 -23.28 7.06
N CYS A 18 30.79 -23.81 6.55
CA CYS A 18 29.53 -23.08 6.52
C CYS A 18 29.12 -22.67 7.94
N PRO A 19 28.81 -21.37 8.21
CA PRO A 19 28.46 -20.91 9.55
C PRO A 19 27.13 -21.49 10.06
N VAL A 20 26.33 -22.10 9.17
CA VAL A 20 25.02 -22.69 9.51
C VAL A 20 25.12 -24.20 9.79
N CYS A 21 25.80 -24.97 8.93
CA CYS A 21 25.88 -26.44 9.08
C CYS A 21 27.24 -26.93 9.50
N GLY A 22 28.26 -26.09 9.57
CA GLY A 22 29.64 -26.49 9.91
C GLY A 22 30.36 -27.33 8.85
N ASN A 23 29.71 -27.67 7.75
CA ASN A 23 30.28 -28.59 6.73
C ASN A 23 31.00 -27.83 5.61
N LEU A 24 31.96 -28.57 5.03
CA LEU A 24 32.73 -28.17 3.86
C LEU A 24 32.88 -29.35 2.89
N PRO A 25 32.24 -29.32 1.69
CA PRO A 25 31.34 -28.26 1.18
C PRO A 25 30.03 -28.14 1.95
N CYS A 26 29.43 -26.95 1.94
CA CYS A 26 28.16 -26.70 2.61
C CYS A 26 27.06 -27.61 2.06
N THR A 27 26.37 -28.32 2.96
CA THR A 27 25.25 -29.21 2.66
C THR A 27 23.89 -28.56 2.97
N CYS A 28 23.86 -27.27 3.41
CA CYS A 28 22.61 -26.55 3.61
C CYS A 28 21.83 -26.50 2.32
N VAL A 29 20.57 -26.85 2.41
CA VAL A 29 19.60 -26.46 1.38
C VAL A 29 19.57 -24.94 1.41
N LYS A 30 19.93 -24.28 0.31
CA LYS A 30 19.75 -22.82 0.21
C LYS A 30 18.28 -22.54 0.53
N PRO A 31 17.98 -21.68 1.53
CA PRO A 31 16.60 -21.32 1.77
C PRO A 31 15.98 -20.89 0.43
N PRO A 32 14.76 -21.31 0.14
CA PRO A 32 14.07 -20.85 -1.06
C PRO A 32 14.14 -19.31 -1.06
N LYS A 33 14.37 -18.72 -2.25
CA LYS A 33 14.34 -17.26 -2.38
C LYS A 33 13.01 -16.78 -1.81
N ASP A 34 13.05 -15.93 -0.80
CA ASP A 34 11.86 -15.41 -0.14
C ASP A 34 11.01 -14.53 -1.07
N PHE A 35 11.56 -14.20 -2.26
CA PHE A 35 10.92 -13.35 -3.24
C PHE A 35 10.97 -13.98 -4.63
N ILE A 36 9.90 -13.73 -5.40
CA ILE A 36 9.75 -14.05 -6.81
C ILE A 36 9.70 -12.73 -7.58
N GLU A 37 10.32 -12.68 -8.76
CA GLU A 37 10.19 -11.55 -9.66
C GLU A 37 9.11 -11.84 -10.69
N ILE A 38 8.07 -10.98 -10.73
CA ILE A 38 7.04 -10.97 -11.77
C ILE A 38 7.46 -9.98 -12.83
N GLU A 39 7.58 -10.43 -14.07
CA GLU A 39 7.81 -9.55 -15.21
C GLU A 39 6.51 -8.86 -15.61
N LEU A 40 6.42 -7.55 -15.40
CA LEU A 40 5.27 -6.72 -15.75
C LEU A 40 5.37 -6.26 -17.21
N SER A 41 6.57 -5.91 -17.66
CA SER A 41 6.93 -5.55 -19.03
C SER A 41 8.40 -5.90 -19.32
N LEU A 42 8.89 -5.62 -20.54
CA LEU A 42 10.30 -5.84 -20.90
C LEU A 42 11.29 -5.11 -19.97
N GLU A 43 10.88 -3.98 -19.40
CA GLU A 43 11.74 -3.12 -18.57
C GLU A 43 11.34 -3.14 -17.09
N ARG A 44 10.20 -3.76 -16.74
CA ARG A 44 9.65 -3.67 -15.38
C ARG A 44 9.40 -5.02 -14.75
N LYS A 45 9.84 -5.13 -13.49
CA LYS A 45 9.62 -6.31 -12.64
C LYS A 45 9.11 -5.89 -11.26
N ALA A 46 8.16 -6.64 -10.72
CA ALA A 46 7.74 -6.53 -9.33
C ALA A 46 8.38 -7.66 -8.50
N LYS A 47 8.91 -7.33 -7.32
CA LYS A 47 9.37 -8.32 -6.35
C LYS A 47 8.25 -8.67 -5.40
N VAL A 48 7.85 -9.93 -5.39
CA VAL A 48 6.72 -10.44 -4.62
C VAL A 48 7.23 -11.47 -3.64
N LYS A 49 6.81 -11.37 -2.38
CA LYS A 49 7.15 -12.33 -1.34
C LYS A 49 6.54 -13.70 -1.67
N LYS A 50 7.37 -14.75 -1.60
CA LYS A 50 6.90 -16.12 -1.79
C LYS A 50 6.25 -16.60 -0.49
N ASP A 51 4.95 -16.77 -0.50
CA ASP A 51 4.20 -17.40 0.59
C ASP A 51 3.11 -18.34 0.04
N PHE A 52 2.31 -18.96 0.89
CA PHE A 52 1.28 -19.91 0.47
C PHE A 52 0.23 -19.29 -0.45
N ARG A 53 -0.01 -17.97 -0.38
CA ARG A 53 -0.96 -17.24 -1.24
C ARG A 53 -0.50 -17.17 -2.70
N TRP A 54 0.77 -17.44 -2.97
CA TRP A 54 1.29 -17.54 -4.32
C TRP A 54 0.60 -18.62 -5.15
N GLU A 55 0.13 -19.68 -4.53
CA GLU A 55 -0.58 -20.79 -5.19
C GLU A 55 -2.08 -20.53 -5.34
N GLU A 56 -2.61 -19.44 -4.76
CA GLU A 56 -4.02 -19.09 -4.92
C GLU A 56 -4.36 -18.81 -6.38
N ARG A 57 -5.61 -19.14 -6.71
CA ARG A 57 -6.20 -18.87 -8.00
C ARG A 57 -7.21 -17.74 -7.90
N PHE A 58 -7.23 -16.93 -8.92
CA PHE A 58 -8.09 -15.76 -9.02
C PHE A 58 -9.10 -15.98 -10.14
N MET A 59 -10.36 -15.62 -9.90
CA MET A 59 -11.35 -15.58 -10.96
C MET A 59 -11.23 -14.27 -11.70
N TYR A 60 -10.94 -14.31 -12.99
CA TYR A 60 -10.92 -13.16 -13.88
C TYR A 60 -11.53 -13.53 -15.22
N ASP A 61 -12.54 -12.78 -15.67
CA ASP A 61 -13.26 -13.02 -16.94
C ASP A 61 -13.72 -14.52 -17.08
N GLY A 62 -14.28 -15.08 -15.99
CA GLY A 62 -14.76 -16.45 -15.94
C GLY A 62 -13.67 -17.53 -15.96
N LYS A 63 -12.39 -17.17 -15.86
CA LYS A 63 -11.25 -18.09 -15.85
C LYS A 63 -10.50 -18.05 -14.53
N LEU A 64 -9.98 -19.20 -14.11
CA LEU A 64 -9.05 -19.28 -12.98
C LEU A 64 -7.64 -18.97 -13.46
N ILE A 65 -7.05 -17.90 -12.95
CA ILE A 65 -5.70 -17.45 -13.26
C ILE A 65 -4.81 -17.50 -12.03
N SER A 66 -3.50 -17.48 -12.24
CA SER A 66 -2.51 -17.38 -11.16
C SER A 66 -2.41 -15.95 -10.64
N LEU A 67 -1.80 -15.77 -9.46
CA LEU A 67 -1.47 -14.44 -8.94
C LEU A 67 -0.57 -13.65 -9.91
N GLU A 68 0.39 -14.31 -10.53
CA GLU A 68 1.27 -13.67 -11.50
C GLU A 68 0.50 -13.11 -12.69
N GLU A 69 -0.42 -13.91 -13.24
CA GLU A 69 -1.30 -13.47 -14.34
C GLU A 69 -2.23 -12.34 -13.88
N PHE A 70 -2.78 -12.42 -12.66
CA PHE A 70 -3.62 -11.36 -12.10
C PHE A 70 -2.85 -10.03 -12.01
N VAL A 71 -1.63 -10.04 -11.47
CA VAL A 71 -0.80 -8.82 -11.35
C VAL A 71 -0.44 -8.26 -12.72
N LYS A 72 -0.11 -9.10 -13.70
CA LYS A 72 0.17 -8.68 -15.09
C LYS A 72 -1.05 -8.05 -15.76
N ILE A 73 -2.23 -8.65 -15.58
CA ILE A 73 -3.47 -8.12 -16.15
C ILE A 73 -3.82 -6.80 -15.48
N LEU A 74 -3.75 -6.72 -14.14
CA LEU A 74 -3.98 -5.48 -13.39
C LEU A 74 -3.05 -4.38 -13.91
N PHE A 75 -1.74 -4.60 -13.95
CA PHE A 75 -0.77 -3.66 -14.50
C PHE A 75 -1.15 -3.16 -15.90
N GLY A 76 -1.51 -4.06 -16.81
CA GLY A 76 -1.89 -3.70 -18.17
C GLY A 76 -3.21 -2.92 -18.28
N LYS A 77 -4.08 -3.03 -17.27
CA LYS A 77 -5.38 -2.34 -17.22
C LYS A 77 -5.35 -1.00 -16.50
N LEU A 78 -4.38 -0.76 -15.60
CA LEU A 78 -4.30 0.47 -14.81
C LEU A 78 -4.40 1.76 -15.65
N PRO A 79 -3.79 1.88 -16.85
CA PRO A 79 -3.92 3.08 -17.68
C PRO A 79 -5.36 3.39 -18.17
N ALA A 80 -6.30 2.46 -18.02
CA ALA A 80 -7.70 2.70 -18.35
C ALA A 80 -8.47 3.40 -17.21
N PHE A 81 -7.92 3.41 -15.99
CA PHE A 81 -8.56 3.98 -14.80
C PHE A 81 -8.10 5.41 -14.51
N PHE A 82 -6.87 5.73 -14.86
CA PHE A 82 -6.26 7.06 -14.66
C PHE A 82 -5.21 7.32 -15.74
N LYS A 83 -5.09 8.55 -16.17
CA LYS A 83 -4.21 8.95 -17.30
C LYS A 83 -2.74 8.93 -16.91
N ASP A 84 -2.45 9.43 -15.72
CA ASP A 84 -1.11 9.61 -15.16
C ASP A 84 -1.16 9.57 -13.63
N ASN A 85 -0.02 9.76 -12.99
CA ASN A 85 0.08 9.75 -11.53
C ASN A 85 -0.70 10.90 -10.88
N GLU A 86 -0.71 12.07 -11.51
CA GLU A 86 -1.44 13.24 -11.00
C GLU A 86 -2.95 12.98 -11.01
N ASP A 87 -3.49 12.41 -12.08
CA ASP A 87 -4.91 12.04 -12.17
C ASP A 87 -5.28 10.98 -11.11
N LEU A 88 -4.40 10.00 -10.85
CA LEU A 88 -4.61 9.04 -9.76
C LEU A 88 -4.67 9.73 -8.40
N HIS A 89 -3.75 10.66 -8.11
CA HIS A 89 -3.77 11.43 -6.86
C HIS A 89 -5.03 12.28 -6.72
N ILE A 90 -5.45 12.99 -7.77
CA ILE A 90 -6.67 13.79 -7.78
C ILE A 90 -7.90 12.92 -7.46
N GLN A 91 -7.99 11.74 -8.07
CA GLN A 91 -9.10 10.81 -7.79
C GLN A 91 -9.02 10.24 -6.36
N TRP A 92 -7.81 10.07 -5.80
CA TRP A 92 -7.61 9.47 -4.48
C TRP A 92 -7.82 10.45 -3.31
N GLN A 93 -7.51 11.72 -3.50
CA GLN A 93 -7.64 12.77 -2.49
C GLN A 93 -9.05 12.97 -1.94
N ASN A 94 -10.07 12.70 -2.75
CA ASN A 94 -11.46 12.84 -2.36
C ASN A 94 -12.08 11.46 -2.10
N PRO A 95 -12.72 11.24 -0.93
CA PRO A 95 -13.35 9.96 -0.60
C PRO A 95 -14.35 9.45 -1.64
N GLU A 96 -15.15 10.36 -2.25
CA GLU A 96 -16.17 9.98 -3.24
C GLU A 96 -15.55 9.49 -4.56
N THR A 97 -14.57 10.23 -5.08
CA THR A 97 -13.87 9.83 -6.32
C THR A 97 -13.00 8.61 -6.11
N ARG A 98 -12.37 8.46 -4.93
CA ARG A 98 -11.65 7.26 -4.53
C ARG A 98 -12.58 6.05 -4.50
N GLU A 99 -13.76 6.15 -3.88
CA GLU A 99 -14.74 5.08 -3.87
C GLU A 99 -15.21 4.72 -5.29
N ALA A 100 -15.43 5.71 -6.15
CA ALA A 100 -15.79 5.49 -7.54
C ALA A 100 -14.69 4.73 -8.31
N LEU A 101 -13.41 5.10 -8.11
CA LEU A 101 -12.25 4.41 -8.69
C LEU A 101 -12.17 2.96 -8.22
N LEU A 102 -12.32 2.72 -6.91
CA LEU A 102 -12.28 1.38 -6.33
C LEU A 102 -13.42 0.50 -6.85
N ASN A 103 -14.63 1.05 -6.95
CA ASN A 103 -15.79 0.37 -7.53
C ASN A 103 -15.59 0.06 -9.02
N GLN A 104 -14.90 0.92 -9.76
CA GLN A 104 -14.57 0.68 -11.16
C GLN A 104 -13.56 -0.47 -11.30
N LEU A 105 -12.51 -0.47 -10.48
CA LEU A 105 -11.53 -1.58 -10.42
C LEU A 105 -12.25 -2.91 -10.15
N GLU A 106 -13.16 -2.94 -9.20
CA GLU A 106 -13.92 -4.15 -8.85
C GLU A 106 -14.79 -4.66 -9.99
N ARG A 107 -15.49 -3.76 -10.70
CA ARG A 107 -16.30 -4.11 -11.89
C ARG A 107 -15.47 -4.67 -13.03
N GLU A 108 -14.23 -4.22 -13.17
CA GLU A 108 -13.29 -4.72 -14.19
C GLU A 108 -12.56 -6.01 -13.76
N GLY A 109 -12.96 -6.60 -12.64
CA GLY A 109 -12.46 -7.90 -12.17
C GLY A 109 -11.26 -7.84 -11.24
N PHE A 110 -11.01 -6.65 -10.62
CA PHE A 110 -9.96 -6.45 -9.62
C PHE A 110 -10.54 -6.17 -8.23
N PRO A 111 -11.09 -7.18 -7.53
CA PRO A 111 -11.63 -7.01 -6.19
C PRO A 111 -10.57 -6.45 -5.23
N ILE A 112 -10.98 -5.56 -4.36
CA ILE A 112 -10.08 -4.85 -3.45
C ILE A 112 -9.31 -5.81 -2.53
N GLU A 113 -9.94 -6.90 -2.08
CA GLU A 113 -9.28 -7.94 -1.27
C GLU A 113 -8.11 -8.57 -2.02
N LYS A 114 -8.23 -8.73 -3.35
CA LYS A 114 -7.16 -9.31 -4.17
C LYS A 114 -6.02 -8.32 -4.38
N ILE A 115 -6.32 -7.02 -4.52
CA ILE A 115 -5.29 -5.97 -4.57
C ILE A 115 -4.58 -5.87 -3.21
N ARG A 116 -5.29 -5.97 -2.09
CA ARG A 116 -4.69 -6.04 -0.74
C ARG A 116 -3.80 -7.27 -0.55
N MET A 117 -4.17 -8.40 -1.15
CA MET A 117 -3.30 -9.58 -1.16
C MET A 117 -2.00 -9.30 -1.92
N VAL A 118 -2.08 -8.65 -3.08
CA VAL A 118 -0.89 -8.18 -3.83
C VAL A 118 -0.07 -7.22 -2.97
N GLN A 119 -0.69 -6.27 -2.29
CA GLN A 119 -0.05 -5.34 -1.35
C GLN A 119 0.80 -6.09 -0.31
N SER A 120 0.22 -7.10 0.34
CA SER A 120 0.92 -7.90 1.34
C SER A 120 2.10 -8.68 0.75
N LEU A 121 1.93 -9.25 -0.45
CA LEU A 121 2.98 -9.97 -1.14
C LEU A 121 4.12 -9.06 -1.62
N LEU A 122 3.83 -7.79 -1.91
CA LEU A 122 4.82 -6.74 -2.17
C LEU A 122 5.52 -6.26 -0.89
N SER A 123 5.12 -6.76 0.29
CA SER A 123 5.59 -6.29 1.61
C SER A 123 5.26 -4.81 1.89
N MET A 124 4.11 -4.36 1.38
CA MET A 124 3.62 -2.99 1.48
C MET A 124 2.46 -2.86 2.49
N ASP A 125 2.35 -3.75 3.48
CA ASP A 125 1.24 -3.77 4.46
C ASP A 125 1.10 -2.47 5.25
N LYS A 126 2.20 -1.73 5.41
CA LYS A 126 2.22 -0.42 6.09
C LYS A 126 1.99 0.77 5.15
N CYS A 127 1.99 0.54 3.84
CA CYS A 127 1.70 1.56 2.85
C CYS A 127 0.19 1.70 2.62
N ASP A 128 -0.23 2.70 1.86
CA ASP A 128 -1.61 2.82 1.41
C ASP A 128 -1.86 1.96 0.16
N LEU A 129 -3.11 1.72 -0.17
CA LEU A 129 -3.46 1.07 -1.43
C LEU A 129 -3.11 1.94 -2.65
N LEU A 130 -3.12 3.26 -2.49
CA LEU A 130 -2.59 4.21 -3.46
C LEU A 130 -1.17 3.85 -3.87
N ASP A 131 -0.28 3.62 -2.89
CA ASP A 131 1.13 3.30 -3.14
C ASP A 131 1.30 2.00 -3.94
N VAL A 132 0.37 1.04 -3.77
CA VAL A 132 0.36 -0.20 -4.57
C VAL A 132 0.03 0.09 -6.03
N LEU A 133 -1.00 0.90 -6.27
CA LEU A 133 -1.41 1.28 -7.63
C LEU A 133 -0.32 2.09 -8.32
N GLU A 134 0.28 3.05 -7.63
CA GLU A 134 1.40 3.86 -8.13
C GLU A 134 2.65 3.01 -8.41
N TYR A 135 3.00 2.13 -7.49
CA TYR A 135 4.13 1.23 -7.69
C TYR A 135 3.93 0.34 -8.92
N LEU A 136 2.74 -0.25 -9.08
CA LEU A 136 2.44 -1.07 -10.23
C LEU A 136 2.40 -0.25 -11.52
N ALA A 137 1.73 0.91 -11.54
CA ALA A 137 1.58 1.71 -12.76
C ALA A 137 2.87 2.44 -13.16
N TYR A 138 3.54 3.09 -12.18
CA TYR A 138 4.59 4.09 -12.46
C TYR A 138 5.94 3.76 -11.82
N ASN A 139 6.05 2.68 -11.04
CA ASN A 139 7.26 2.33 -10.27
C ASN A 139 7.66 3.41 -9.24
N THR A 140 6.69 4.10 -8.71
CA THR A 140 6.88 5.08 -7.65
C THR A 140 7.39 4.38 -6.38
N THR A 141 8.30 5.02 -5.66
CA THR A 141 8.77 4.47 -4.38
C THR A 141 7.65 4.57 -3.35
N PRO A 142 7.18 3.43 -2.79
CA PRO A 142 6.11 3.45 -1.80
C PRO A 142 6.54 4.15 -0.51
N ILE A 143 5.62 4.84 0.14
CA ILE A 143 5.83 5.41 1.48
C ILE A 143 4.88 4.79 2.50
N GLU A 144 5.38 4.58 3.72
CA GLU A 144 4.52 4.07 4.79
C GLU A 144 3.50 5.15 5.22
N ARG A 145 2.28 4.74 5.60
CA ARG A 145 1.23 5.64 6.09
C ARG A 145 1.70 6.58 7.20
N ALA A 146 2.49 6.05 8.14
CA ALA A 146 3.06 6.86 9.22
C ALA A 146 4.01 7.96 8.70
N GLN A 147 4.80 7.65 7.67
CA GLN A 147 5.67 8.61 7.02
C GLN A 147 4.86 9.65 6.24
N ARG A 148 3.84 9.24 5.48
CA ARG A 148 2.92 10.15 4.78
C ARG A 148 2.31 11.16 5.75
N VAL A 149 1.75 10.69 6.86
CA VAL A 149 1.20 11.55 7.89
C VAL A 149 2.26 12.50 8.46
N ALA A 150 3.44 12.00 8.79
CA ALA A 150 4.52 12.82 9.37
C ALA A 150 4.95 13.99 8.46
N LEU A 151 4.89 13.80 7.14
CA LEU A 151 5.26 14.81 6.16
C LEU A 151 4.30 16.02 6.15
N VAL A 152 3.00 15.79 6.34
CA VAL A 152 1.96 16.82 6.14
C VAL A 152 1.15 17.16 7.39
N LYS A 153 1.33 16.43 8.49
CA LYS A 153 0.54 16.61 9.73
C LYS A 153 0.55 18.06 10.23
N ALA A 154 1.70 18.71 10.22
CA ALA A 154 1.82 20.08 10.70
C ALA A 154 0.97 21.05 9.87
N ASP A 155 0.99 20.92 8.56
CA ASP A 155 0.25 21.77 7.64
C ASP A 155 -1.25 21.53 7.73
N ILE A 156 -1.67 20.25 7.80
CA ILE A 156 -3.07 19.87 8.04
C ILE A 156 -3.58 20.51 9.32
N LEU A 157 -2.89 20.35 10.44
CA LEU A 157 -3.35 20.81 11.74
C LEU A 157 -3.31 22.32 11.88
N ALA A 158 -2.40 23.02 11.21
CA ALA A 158 -2.30 24.47 11.23
C ALA A 158 -3.55 25.19 10.62
N ALA A 159 -4.27 24.52 9.73
CA ALA A 159 -5.49 25.04 9.11
C ALA A 159 -6.77 24.84 9.95
N LEU A 160 -6.67 24.17 11.11
CA LEU A 160 -7.80 23.72 11.92
C LEU A 160 -7.87 24.49 13.26
N ASN A 161 -9.10 24.60 13.80
CA ASN A 161 -9.26 25.04 15.19
C ASN A 161 -8.90 23.88 16.17
N PHE A 162 -8.78 24.20 17.46
CA PHE A 162 -8.37 23.25 18.49
C PHE A 162 -9.18 21.93 18.48
N LYS A 163 -10.51 22.02 18.39
CA LYS A 163 -11.39 20.84 18.43
C LYS A 163 -11.30 20.00 17.13
N GLN A 164 -11.19 20.68 16.01
CA GLN A 164 -10.96 20.00 14.72
C GLN A 164 -9.59 19.33 14.69
N THR A 165 -8.56 19.96 15.27
CA THR A 165 -7.23 19.38 15.42
C THR A 165 -7.28 18.07 16.21
N GLU A 166 -7.97 18.04 17.35
CA GLU A 166 -8.13 16.83 18.15
C GLU A 166 -8.86 15.69 17.40
N PHE A 167 -9.85 16.06 16.57
CA PHE A 167 -10.58 15.09 15.76
C PHE A 167 -9.72 14.56 14.61
N VAL A 168 -9.10 15.43 13.84
CA VAL A 168 -8.29 15.04 12.67
C VAL A 168 -7.07 14.26 13.12
N ASP A 169 -6.42 14.63 14.23
CA ASP A 169 -5.29 13.87 14.77
C ASP A 169 -5.69 12.44 15.14
N PHE A 170 -6.83 12.28 15.79
CA PHE A 170 -7.40 10.96 16.07
C PHE A 170 -7.67 10.14 14.79
N VAL A 171 -8.26 10.77 13.75
CA VAL A 171 -8.53 10.09 12.48
C VAL A 171 -7.23 9.68 11.78
N LEU A 172 -6.21 10.53 11.80
CA LEU A 172 -4.90 10.21 11.24
C LEU A 172 -4.24 9.02 11.96
N GLU A 173 -4.42 8.89 13.28
CA GLU A 173 -3.95 7.72 14.03
C GLU A 173 -4.66 6.43 13.59
N GLN A 174 -5.99 6.47 13.38
CA GLN A 174 -6.74 5.32 12.86
C GLN A 174 -6.28 4.97 11.43
N TYR A 175 -6.07 5.98 10.58
CA TYR A 175 -5.54 5.79 9.23
C TYR A 175 -4.16 5.10 9.23
N ILE A 176 -3.24 5.53 10.08
CA ILE A 176 -1.91 4.90 10.18
C ILE A 176 -2.03 3.40 10.46
N GLN A 177 -2.95 3.02 11.35
CA GLN A 177 -3.13 1.64 11.78
C GLN A 177 -3.90 0.78 10.77
N GLN A 178 -5.01 1.29 10.25
CA GLN A 178 -6.00 0.53 9.48
C GLN A 178 -5.98 0.83 7.97
N GLY A 179 -5.44 1.99 7.56
CA GLY A 179 -5.33 2.43 6.17
C GLY A 179 -6.52 3.25 5.68
N TYR A 180 -6.58 3.43 4.36
CA TYR A 180 -7.52 4.34 3.69
C TYR A 180 -9.01 4.07 3.97
N ALA A 181 -9.37 2.85 4.38
CA ALA A 181 -10.75 2.52 4.69
C ALA A 181 -11.32 3.40 5.82
N GLU A 182 -10.45 3.80 6.77
CA GLU A 182 -10.82 4.74 7.84
C GLU A 182 -11.16 6.14 7.31
N LEU A 183 -10.70 6.48 6.12
CA LEU A 183 -10.92 7.76 5.45
C LEU A 183 -12.15 7.77 4.52
N SER A 184 -12.97 6.71 4.53
CA SER A 184 -14.21 6.66 3.77
C SER A 184 -15.31 7.44 4.48
N LEU A 185 -16.21 8.09 3.70
CA LEU A 185 -17.38 8.75 4.28
C LEU A 185 -18.31 7.78 4.99
N GLY A 186 -18.36 6.52 4.55
CA GLY A 186 -19.13 5.47 5.19
C GLY A 186 -18.64 5.13 6.60
N ASN A 187 -17.34 5.29 6.86
CA ASN A 187 -16.74 5.01 8.18
C ASN A 187 -16.77 6.22 9.14
N LEU A 188 -17.00 7.43 8.64
CA LEU A 188 -17.02 8.64 9.46
C LEU A 188 -17.98 8.54 10.68
N PRO A 189 -19.21 7.99 10.58
CA PRO A 189 -20.08 7.82 11.74
C PRO A 189 -19.48 6.95 12.85
N GLU A 190 -18.73 5.91 12.48
CA GLU A 190 -18.10 5.02 13.45
C GLU A 190 -16.90 5.71 14.13
N LEU A 191 -16.09 6.46 13.39
CA LEU A 191 -15.01 7.28 13.95
C LEU A 191 -15.55 8.32 14.95
N ILE A 192 -16.67 8.97 14.60
CA ILE A 192 -17.37 9.92 15.48
C ILE A 192 -17.80 9.23 16.77
N LYS A 193 -18.43 8.05 16.67
CA LYS A 193 -18.87 7.29 17.86
C LYS A 193 -17.69 6.86 18.72
N LEU A 194 -16.60 6.41 18.07
CA LEU A 194 -15.41 5.94 18.79
C LEU A 194 -14.77 7.07 19.60
N LYS A 195 -14.74 8.31 19.06
CA LYS A 195 -14.11 9.44 19.75
C LYS A 195 -15.04 10.15 20.73
N TYR A 196 -16.32 10.37 20.36
CA TYR A 196 -17.26 11.23 21.10
C TYR A 196 -18.41 10.46 21.76
N GLY A 197 -18.57 9.16 21.48
CA GLY A 197 -19.68 8.35 21.97
C GLY A 197 -20.95 8.52 21.14
N THR A 198 -21.39 9.75 20.87
CA THR A 198 -22.56 10.00 20.04
C THR A 198 -22.32 11.08 18.97
N ILE A 199 -23.14 11.06 17.92
CA ILE A 199 -23.12 12.10 16.88
C ILE A 199 -23.50 13.46 17.46
N ASN A 200 -24.38 13.51 18.48
CA ASN A 200 -24.79 14.75 19.10
C ASN A 200 -23.66 15.39 19.91
N ASP A 201 -22.87 14.59 20.63
CA ASP A 201 -21.70 15.08 21.33
C ASP A 201 -20.65 15.63 20.37
N ALA A 202 -20.42 14.94 19.26
CA ALA A 202 -19.54 15.44 18.20
C ALA A 202 -20.01 16.77 17.62
N LYS A 203 -21.33 16.96 17.43
CA LYS A 203 -21.89 18.25 16.95
C LYS A 203 -21.67 19.39 17.93
N LEU A 204 -21.70 19.13 19.23
CA LEU A 204 -21.44 20.14 20.24
C LEU A 204 -19.97 20.61 20.21
N GLU A 205 -19.05 19.72 19.86
CA GLU A 205 -17.61 19.99 19.84
C GLU A 205 -17.13 20.54 18.47
N LEU A 206 -17.64 19.99 17.37
CA LEU A 206 -17.13 20.21 16.02
C LEU A 206 -18.06 21.07 15.13
N GLY A 207 -19.31 21.29 15.56
CA GLY A 207 -20.33 21.99 14.77
C GLY A 207 -21.26 21.05 14.01
N SER A 208 -21.90 21.56 12.96
CA SER A 208 -22.85 20.78 12.15
C SER A 208 -22.22 19.58 11.45
N LEU A 209 -23.03 18.60 11.06
CA LEU A 209 -22.56 17.47 10.25
C LEU A 209 -21.91 17.91 8.93
N GLY A 210 -22.38 19.01 8.34
CA GLY A 210 -21.78 19.56 7.14
C GLY A 210 -20.37 20.08 7.38
N GLU A 211 -20.11 20.72 8.52
CA GLU A 211 -18.78 21.19 8.91
C GLU A 211 -17.85 20.02 9.23
N ILE A 212 -18.35 19.02 9.94
CA ILE A 212 -17.60 17.80 10.23
C ILE A 212 -17.20 17.09 8.93
N ASN A 213 -18.15 16.88 8.02
CA ASN A 213 -17.87 16.28 6.71
C ASN A 213 -16.86 17.11 5.92
N LYS A 214 -16.99 18.43 5.92
CA LYS A 214 -16.07 19.31 5.21
C LYS A 214 -14.65 19.15 5.75
N VAL A 215 -14.45 19.21 7.06
CA VAL A 215 -13.13 19.01 7.69
C VAL A 215 -12.59 17.65 7.33
N PHE A 216 -13.44 16.60 7.41
CA PHE A 216 -13.03 15.21 7.11
C PHE A 216 -12.61 15.01 5.65
N VAL A 217 -13.22 15.71 4.69
CA VAL A 217 -12.83 15.66 3.28
C VAL A 217 -11.62 16.53 3.00
N ASP A 218 -11.57 17.75 3.55
CA ASP A 218 -10.55 18.74 3.20
C ASP A 218 -9.14 18.32 3.66
N PHE A 219 -8.96 17.74 4.86
CA PHE A 219 -7.62 17.31 5.29
C PHE A 219 -7.04 16.17 4.44
N GLN A 220 -7.91 15.37 3.81
CA GLN A 220 -7.45 14.26 2.96
C GLN A 220 -6.79 14.75 1.68
N LYS A 221 -7.16 15.92 1.19
CA LYS A 221 -6.49 16.55 0.03
C LYS A 221 -5.02 16.82 0.35
N GLU A 222 -4.77 17.41 1.52
CA GLU A 222 -3.41 17.66 1.99
C GLU A 222 -2.64 16.34 2.28
N LEU A 223 -3.33 15.35 2.86
CA LEU A 223 -2.73 14.05 3.18
C LEU A 223 -2.19 13.34 1.93
N TYR A 224 -2.87 13.46 0.81
CA TYR A 224 -2.52 12.82 -0.46
C TYR A 224 -1.89 13.77 -1.49
N ALA A 225 -1.58 15.00 -1.11
CA ALA A 225 -0.81 15.93 -1.95
C ALA A 225 0.72 15.70 -1.83
N ALA A 226 1.15 14.91 -0.85
CA ALA A 226 2.54 14.65 -0.53
C ALA A 226 3.15 13.51 -1.35
#